data_462101b793bfbb878d6f89740541a656
#
_entry.id   462101b793bfbb878d6f89740541a656
#
_cell.length_a   1.000
_cell.length_b   1.000
_cell.length_c   1.000
_cell.angle_alpha   90.00
_cell.angle_beta   90.00
_cell.angle_gamma   90.00
#
_symmetry.space_group_name_H-M   'P 1'
#
loop_
_entity.id
_entity.type
_entity.pdbx_description
1 polymer ?
#
loop_
_entity_poly.entity_id
_entity_poly.type
_entity_poly.pdbx_seq_one_letter_code
_entity_poly.pdbx_strand_id
1 'polypeptide(L)'
;GIDRIHEYMSHFGFGQPSGIDIFEESTGNMPSRSWKKRRHRHDWVPGDTVSVGIGQGYWTTTLIQLARAHAILTQDGRDIKPHLFKSCEVLSKNEQPLTYPVPTQTAIEVKDQRYWSYARDGMCLVINGPEGTGRRAFAGTKYTACGKSGTAQVVSIKQDAKYNAGALKEQHRDNGLFV
;
A
#
# COMPACT_ATOMS: atom_id res chain seq x y z
N GLY A 1 5.31 11.25 15.44
CA GLY A 1 5.64 12.16 14.36
C GLY A 1 6.10 11.43 13.12
N ILE A 2 6.47 12.17 12.07
CA ILE A 2 6.79 11.60 10.74
C ILE A 2 7.91 10.55 10.76
N ASP A 3 8.93 10.71 11.58
CA ASP A 3 10.06 9.79 11.60
C ASP A 3 9.62 8.37 11.99
N ARG A 4 8.72 8.24 12.98
CA ARG A 4 8.14 6.94 13.35
C ARG A 4 7.23 6.36 12.25
N ILE A 5 6.45 7.21 11.57
CA ILE A 5 5.61 6.78 10.44
C ILE A 5 6.51 6.29 9.31
N HIS A 6 7.54 7.06 8.95
CA HIS A 6 8.50 6.71 7.91
C HIS A 6 9.19 5.37 8.20
N GLU A 7 9.75 5.22 9.40
CA GLU A 7 10.43 4.01 9.83
C GLU A 7 9.50 2.79 9.75
N TYR A 8 8.33 2.89 10.39
CA TYR A 8 7.40 1.76 10.46
C TYR A 8 6.83 1.37 9.09
N MET A 9 6.40 2.34 8.29
CA MET A 9 5.82 2.08 6.98
C MET A 9 6.86 1.60 5.96
N SER A 10 8.13 1.95 6.14
CA SER A 10 9.21 1.42 5.31
C SER A 10 9.37 -0.11 5.45
N HIS A 11 9.02 -0.68 6.61
CA HIS A 11 9.01 -2.14 6.79
C HIS A 11 7.94 -2.83 5.93
N PHE A 12 6.88 -2.12 5.55
CA PHE A 12 5.85 -2.62 4.62
C PHE A 12 6.22 -2.43 3.15
N GLY A 13 7.45 -1.98 2.85
CA GLY A 13 7.94 -1.82 1.48
C GLY A 13 7.60 -0.47 0.81
N PHE A 14 7.03 0.49 1.54
CA PHE A 14 6.78 1.82 0.98
C PHE A 14 8.08 2.61 0.79
N GLY A 15 8.14 3.37 -0.32
CA GLY A 15 9.29 4.21 -0.65
C GLY A 15 10.50 3.48 -1.21
N GLN A 16 10.38 2.20 -1.53
CA GLN A 16 11.44 1.36 -2.09
C GLN A 16 10.89 0.39 -3.15
N PRO A 17 11.73 -0.16 -4.03
CA PRO A 17 11.28 -1.16 -5.00
C PRO A 17 10.64 -2.37 -4.29
N SER A 18 9.57 -2.92 -4.85
CA SER A 18 8.99 -4.17 -4.36
C SER A 18 9.88 -5.38 -4.65
N GLY A 19 10.76 -5.20 -5.63
CA GLY A 19 11.67 -6.23 -6.12
C GLY A 19 10.97 -7.27 -6.99
N ILE A 20 9.77 -6.96 -7.52
CA ILE A 20 9.14 -7.78 -8.55
C ILE A 20 10.08 -7.94 -9.77
N ASP A 21 9.99 -9.07 -10.43
CA ASP A 21 10.84 -9.46 -11.55
C ASP A 21 10.46 -8.77 -12.87
N ILE A 22 10.28 -7.42 -12.83
CA ILE A 22 10.10 -6.56 -14.01
C ILE A 22 11.10 -5.42 -13.97
N PHE A 23 11.34 -4.80 -15.13
CA PHE A 23 12.21 -3.63 -15.26
C PHE A 23 11.45 -2.33 -14.94
N GLU A 24 12.20 -1.28 -14.59
CA GLU A 24 11.68 0.09 -14.43
C GLU A 24 10.60 0.25 -13.34
N GLU A 25 10.75 -0.45 -12.21
CA GLU A 25 9.84 -0.32 -11.10
C GLU A 25 9.95 1.06 -10.45
N SER A 26 8.82 1.75 -10.28
CA SER A 26 8.77 3.01 -9.50
C SER A 26 8.80 2.73 -8.01
N THR A 27 9.60 3.51 -7.28
CA THR A 27 9.71 3.40 -5.81
C THR A 27 8.60 4.12 -5.05
N GLY A 28 7.77 4.92 -5.73
CA GLY A 28 6.93 5.86 -5.01
C GLY A 28 7.74 6.83 -4.12
N ASN A 29 7.12 7.38 -3.11
CA ASN A 29 7.77 8.25 -2.13
C ASN A 29 7.20 8.04 -0.73
N MET A 30 8.02 7.58 0.20
CA MET A 30 7.70 7.59 1.63
C MET A 30 8.42 8.81 2.25
N PRO A 31 7.70 9.91 2.58
CA PRO A 31 8.34 11.16 2.97
C PRO A 31 8.98 11.10 4.35
N SER A 32 10.04 11.89 4.53
CA SER A 32 10.72 12.10 5.82
C SER A 32 11.16 13.56 5.95
N ARG A 33 11.61 13.97 7.15
CA ARG A 33 12.19 15.31 7.36
C ARG A 33 13.36 15.57 6.41
N SER A 34 14.28 14.62 6.31
CA SER A 34 15.46 14.72 5.45
C SER A 34 15.08 14.79 3.98
N TRP A 35 14.09 14.00 3.54
CA TRP A 35 13.58 14.04 2.18
C TRP A 35 13.00 15.42 1.85
N LYS A 36 12.12 15.97 2.70
CA LYS A 36 11.52 17.29 2.47
C LYS A 36 12.57 18.39 2.41
N LYS A 37 13.55 18.38 3.32
CA LYS A 37 14.65 19.35 3.35
C LYS A 37 15.48 19.31 2.05
N ARG A 38 15.81 18.09 1.56
CA ARG A 38 16.58 17.95 0.29
C ARG A 38 15.76 18.36 -0.93
N ARG A 39 14.49 17.96 -1.00
CA ARG A 39 13.65 18.13 -2.19
C ARG A 39 13.05 19.52 -2.32
N HIS A 40 12.56 20.08 -1.21
CA HIS A 40 11.79 21.32 -1.17
C HIS A 40 12.54 22.50 -0.52
N ARG A 41 13.71 22.24 0.10
CA ARG A 41 14.48 23.27 0.82
C ARG A 41 13.75 23.88 2.03
N HIS A 42 12.70 23.24 2.49
CA HIS A 42 11.89 23.63 3.66
C HIS A 42 11.94 22.59 4.74
N ASP A 43 11.78 23.03 5.98
CA ASP A 43 11.70 22.13 7.11
C ASP A 43 10.32 21.48 7.19
N TRP A 44 10.26 20.34 7.89
CA TRP A 44 9.03 19.63 8.15
C TRP A 44 8.16 20.40 9.16
N VAL A 45 6.88 20.58 8.84
CA VAL A 45 5.92 21.23 9.74
C VAL A 45 4.87 20.22 10.25
N PRO A 46 4.23 20.46 11.41
CA PRO A 46 3.22 19.54 11.97
C PRO A 46 2.10 19.17 11.01
N GLY A 47 1.64 20.11 10.19
CA GLY A 47 0.60 19.89 9.17
C GLY A 47 0.98 18.84 8.12
N ASP A 48 2.27 18.74 7.76
CA ASP A 48 2.74 17.68 6.85
C ASP A 48 2.50 16.28 7.47
N THR A 49 2.72 16.14 8.79
CA THR A 49 2.48 14.86 9.48
C THR A 49 1.00 14.49 9.48
N VAL A 50 0.11 15.47 9.62
CA VAL A 50 -1.35 15.22 9.55
C VAL A 50 -1.73 14.69 8.18
N SER A 51 -1.27 15.35 7.10
CA SER A 51 -1.54 14.91 5.73
C SER A 51 -0.98 13.52 5.44
N VAL A 52 0.27 13.25 5.83
CA VAL A 52 0.89 11.93 5.65
C VAL A 52 0.22 10.85 6.50
N GLY A 53 -0.27 11.21 7.69
CA GLY A 53 -0.96 10.29 8.59
C GLY A 53 -2.27 9.71 8.04
N ILE A 54 -2.87 10.38 7.07
CA ILE A 54 -4.05 9.90 6.33
C ILE A 54 -3.72 9.38 4.93
N GLY A 55 -2.43 9.17 4.61
CA GLY A 55 -1.98 8.67 3.31
C GLY A 55 -2.01 9.73 2.19
N GLN A 56 -1.97 11.01 2.54
CA GLN A 56 -2.03 12.14 1.62
C GLN A 56 -0.73 12.97 1.62
N GLY A 57 -0.73 14.11 0.95
CA GLY A 57 0.39 15.04 0.92
C GLY A 57 1.56 14.53 0.08
N TYR A 58 2.73 14.40 0.68
CA TYR A 58 3.95 13.98 -0.02
C TYR A 58 4.07 12.46 -0.22
N TRP A 59 3.16 11.67 0.34
CA TRP A 59 3.20 10.23 0.21
C TRP A 59 2.65 9.82 -1.15
N THR A 60 3.46 9.09 -1.93
CA THR A 60 3.04 8.43 -3.16
C THR A 60 3.43 6.96 -3.12
N THR A 61 2.56 6.10 -3.63
CA THR A 61 2.79 4.66 -3.65
C THR A 61 2.39 4.05 -4.99
N THR A 62 2.99 2.94 -5.34
CA THR A 62 2.56 2.12 -6.47
C THR A 62 1.50 1.11 -6.03
N LEU A 63 0.70 0.62 -6.97
CA LEU A 63 -0.30 -0.41 -6.67
C LEU A 63 0.34 -1.70 -6.16
N ILE A 64 1.53 -2.06 -6.67
CA ILE A 64 2.24 -3.25 -6.21
C ILE A 64 2.76 -3.10 -4.78
N GLN A 65 3.23 -1.90 -4.39
CA GLN A 65 3.60 -1.63 -2.99
C GLN A 65 2.39 -1.75 -2.06
N LEU A 66 1.24 -1.22 -2.48
CA LEU A 66 0.01 -1.30 -1.71
C LEU A 66 -0.45 -2.76 -1.55
N ALA A 67 -0.45 -3.53 -2.63
CA ALA A 67 -0.79 -4.96 -2.60
C ALA A 67 0.18 -5.75 -1.69
N ARG A 68 1.50 -5.50 -1.80
CA ARG A 68 2.51 -6.14 -0.94
C ARG A 68 2.29 -5.81 0.54
N ALA A 69 2.04 -4.53 0.87
CA ALA A 69 1.77 -4.11 2.25
C ALA A 69 0.55 -4.82 2.84
N HIS A 70 -0.51 -5.00 2.05
CA HIS A 70 -1.70 -5.76 2.48
C HIS A 70 -1.41 -7.26 2.60
N ALA A 71 -0.62 -7.84 1.69
CA ALA A 71 -0.17 -9.22 1.82
C ALA A 71 0.62 -9.45 3.12
N ILE A 72 1.53 -8.54 3.46
CA ILE A 72 2.26 -8.56 4.74
C ILE A 72 1.29 -8.50 5.93
N LEU A 73 0.33 -7.58 5.89
CA LEU A 73 -0.68 -7.43 6.95
C LEU A 73 -1.50 -8.71 7.16
N THR A 74 -1.95 -9.34 6.06
CA THR A 74 -2.79 -10.54 6.12
C THR A 74 -2.04 -11.80 6.49
N GLN A 75 -0.72 -11.78 6.40
CA GLN A 75 0.17 -12.90 6.73
C GLN A 75 0.98 -12.69 8.02
N ASP A 76 0.45 -11.92 8.97
CA ASP A 76 1.05 -11.68 10.28
C ASP A 76 2.47 -11.11 10.20
N GLY A 77 2.68 -10.17 9.27
CA GLY A 77 3.96 -9.48 9.10
C GLY A 77 4.96 -10.19 8.19
N ARG A 78 4.63 -11.37 7.65
CA ARG A 78 5.53 -12.08 6.73
C ARG A 78 5.60 -11.35 5.39
N ASP A 79 6.79 -10.92 5.04
CA ASP A 79 7.05 -10.25 3.76
C ASP A 79 7.44 -11.26 2.70
N ILE A 80 6.60 -11.40 1.68
CA ILE A 80 6.82 -12.26 0.53
C ILE A 80 7.06 -11.36 -0.68
N LYS A 81 8.24 -11.50 -1.28
CA LYS A 81 8.59 -10.76 -2.50
C LYS A 81 7.63 -11.13 -3.64
N PRO A 82 6.97 -10.14 -4.27
CA PRO A 82 6.12 -10.40 -5.42
C PRO A 82 6.96 -10.85 -6.63
N HIS A 83 6.42 -11.75 -7.44
CA HIS A 83 7.06 -12.21 -8.68
C HIS A 83 6.01 -12.62 -9.72
N LEU A 84 6.34 -12.52 -10.99
CA LEU A 84 5.52 -12.96 -12.12
C LEU A 84 5.99 -14.33 -12.64
N PHE A 85 7.32 -14.56 -12.64
CA PHE A 85 7.88 -15.82 -13.06
C PHE A 85 7.60 -16.93 -12.05
N LYS A 86 6.99 -18.01 -12.47
CA LYS A 86 6.73 -19.19 -11.64
C LYS A 86 7.69 -20.32 -11.96
N SER A 87 7.69 -20.75 -13.20
CA SER A 87 8.54 -21.84 -13.67
C SER A 87 8.64 -21.84 -15.20
N CYS A 88 9.69 -22.43 -15.72
CA CYS A 88 9.87 -22.70 -17.14
C CYS A 88 10.16 -24.20 -17.31
N GLU A 89 9.42 -24.87 -18.18
CA GLU A 89 9.73 -26.24 -18.58
C GLU A 89 10.87 -26.23 -19.60
N VAL A 90 11.83 -27.10 -19.37
CA VAL A 90 12.96 -27.28 -20.31
C VAL A 90 12.63 -28.42 -21.25
N LEU A 91 12.75 -28.16 -22.55
CA LEU A 91 12.52 -29.20 -23.59
C LEU A 91 13.63 -30.25 -23.69
N SER A 92 14.74 -30.04 -22.99
CA SER A 92 15.87 -30.96 -22.93
C SER A 92 15.69 -32.00 -21.82
N LYS A 93 15.90 -33.29 -22.17
CA LYS A 93 15.78 -34.42 -21.23
C LYS A 93 16.79 -34.40 -20.07
N ASN A 94 17.85 -33.58 -20.17
CA ASN A 94 18.97 -33.54 -19.21
C ASN A 94 19.00 -32.32 -18.31
N GLU A 95 18.04 -31.40 -18.43
CA GLU A 95 17.98 -30.18 -17.62
C GLU A 95 16.75 -30.20 -16.71
N GLN A 96 16.94 -29.68 -15.50
CA GLN A 96 15.81 -29.55 -14.56
C GLN A 96 15.00 -28.28 -14.87
N PRO A 97 13.68 -28.28 -14.64
CA PRO A 97 12.85 -27.10 -14.75
C PRO A 97 13.41 -25.95 -13.90
N LEU A 98 13.52 -24.76 -14.50
CA LEU A 98 13.84 -23.56 -13.77
C LEU A 98 12.60 -23.11 -12.99
N THR A 99 12.70 -23.06 -11.68
CA THR A 99 11.63 -22.58 -10.80
C THR A 99 12.05 -21.29 -10.10
N TYR A 100 11.09 -20.47 -9.75
CA TYR A 100 11.38 -19.28 -8.95
C TYR A 100 11.89 -19.72 -7.56
N PRO A 101 13.06 -19.25 -7.14
CA PRO A 101 13.56 -19.59 -5.82
C PRO A 101 12.64 -18.98 -4.76
N VAL A 102 12.22 -19.79 -3.78
CA VAL A 102 11.42 -19.28 -2.66
C VAL A 102 12.24 -18.22 -1.92
N PRO A 103 11.84 -16.96 -1.92
CA PRO A 103 12.64 -15.91 -1.30
C PRO A 103 12.67 -16.10 0.21
N THR A 104 13.79 -15.68 0.81
CA THR A 104 13.91 -15.62 2.27
C THR A 104 12.81 -14.69 2.79
N GLN A 105 11.94 -15.21 3.65
CA GLN A 105 10.89 -14.44 4.28
C GLN A 105 11.48 -13.65 5.45
N THR A 106 11.28 -12.35 5.45
CA THR A 106 11.51 -11.51 6.62
C THR A 106 10.16 -11.26 7.29
N ALA A 107 10.15 -11.18 8.62
CA ALA A 107 8.96 -10.86 9.37
C ALA A 107 9.09 -9.48 10.01
N ILE A 108 8.02 -8.70 9.97
CA ILE A 108 7.93 -7.45 10.71
C ILE A 108 7.61 -7.78 12.16
N GLU A 109 8.52 -7.42 13.06
CA GLU A 109 8.30 -7.59 14.48
C GLU A 109 7.31 -6.56 15.03
N VAL A 110 6.33 -7.05 15.78
CA VAL A 110 5.36 -6.23 16.53
C VAL A 110 5.43 -6.55 18.01
N LYS A 111 5.11 -5.58 18.85
CA LYS A 111 5.12 -5.77 20.31
C LYS A 111 4.10 -6.80 20.78
N ASP A 112 3.00 -6.95 20.07
CA ASP A 112 1.91 -7.87 20.40
C ASP A 112 1.34 -8.44 19.09
N GLN A 113 1.37 -9.75 18.97
CA GLN A 113 0.88 -10.46 17.77
C GLN A 113 -0.63 -10.21 17.51
N ARG A 114 -1.39 -9.86 18.53
CA ARG A 114 -2.81 -9.50 18.39
C ARG A 114 -3.04 -8.26 17.52
N TYR A 115 -2.03 -7.41 17.30
CA TYR A 115 -2.17 -6.25 16.42
C TYR A 115 -2.50 -6.63 14.98
N TRP A 116 -2.01 -7.78 14.52
CA TRP A 116 -2.35 -8.30 13.19
C TRP A 116 -3.82 -8.70 13.09
N SER A 117 -4.35 -9.42 14.10
CA SER A 117 -5.76 -9.80 14.11
C SER A 117 -6.67 -8.57 14.22
N TYR A 118 -6.36 -7.61 15.08
CA TYR A 118 -7.15 -6.38 15.18
C TYR A 118 -7.23 -5.62 13.86
N ALA A 119 -6.14 -5.55 13.10
CA ALA A 119 -6.15 -4.92 11.79
C ALA A 119 -7.03 -5.68 10.79
N ARG A 120 -6.90 -7.00 10.72
CA ARG A 120 -7.75 -7.85 9.86
C ARG A 120 -9.23 -7.79 10.26
N ASP A 121 -9.54 -7.85 11.54
CA ASP A 121 -10.92 -7.76 12.04
C ASP A 121 -11.54 -6.41 11.67
N GLY A 122 -10.77 -5.33 11.78
CA GLY A 122 -11.17 -4.01 11.29
C GLY A 122 -11.48 -4.00 9.80
N MET A 123 -10.66 -4.66 8.97
CA MET A 123 -10.92 -4.81 7.53
C MET A 123 -12.18 -5.63 7.26
N CYS A 124 -12.43 -6.66 8.04
CA CYS A 124 -13.65 -7.46 7.91
C CYS A 124 -14.91 -6.65 8.29
N LEU A 125 -14.83 -5.79 9.28
CA LEU A 125 -15.93 -4.89 9.66
C LEU A 125 -16.26 -3.85 8.57
N VAL A 126 -15.30 -3.47 7.71
CA VAL A 126 -15.56 -2.58 6.56
C VAL A 126 -16.59 -3.16 5.59
N ILE A 127 -16.63 -4.49 5.45
CA ILE A 127 -17.53 -5.18 4.54
C ILE A 127 -18.74 -5.76 5.29
N ASN A 128 -18.50 -6.41 6.41
CA ASN A 128 -19.52 -7.21 7.09
C ASN A 128 -20.19 -6.46 8.28
N GLY A 129 -19.59 -5.36 8.72
CA GLY A 129 -20.12 -4.55 9.82
C GLY A 129 -21.34 -3.71 9.43
N PRO A 130 -22.21 -3.38 10.39
CA PRO A 130 -23.43 -2.60 10.11
C PRO A 130 -23.14 -1.22 9.52
N GLU A 131 -22.06 -0.58 9.93
CA GLU A 131 -21.58 0.75 9.47
C GLU A 131 -20.44 0.65 8.43
N GLY A 132 -20.20 -0.56 7.88
CA GLY A 132 -19.11 -0.80 6.94
C GLY A 132 -19.28 -0.06 5.62
N THR A 133 -18.23 0.69 5.21
CA THR A 133 -18.24 1.48 3.96
C THR A 133 -18.35 0.61 2.71
N GLY A 134 -17.90 -0.65 2.75
CA GLY A 134 -18.00 -1.63 1.66
C GLY A 134 -19.27 -2.48 1.69
N ARG A 135 -20.07 -2.44 2.76
CA ARG A 135 -21.19 -3.33 2.98
C ARG A 135 -22.18 -3.41 1.79
N ARG A 136 -22.53 -2.26 1.21
CA ARG A 136 -23.48 -2.22 0.08
C ARG A 136 -22.92 -2.87 -1.18
N ALA A 137 -21.64 -2.70 -1.46
CA ALA A 137 -21.00 -3.24 -2.64
C ALA A 137 -20.88 -4.77 -2.60
N PHE A 138 -20.82 -5.36 -1.39
CA PHE A 138 -20.68 -6.80 -1.18
C PHE A 138 -22.00 -7.48 -0.75
N ALA A 139 -23.11 -6.74 -0.73
CA ALA A 139 -24.40 -7.32 -0.37
C ALA A 139 -24.82 -8.40 -1.38
N GLY A 140 -25.14 -9.60 -0.86
CA GLY A 140 -25.58 -10.74 -1.68
C GLY A 140 -24.46 -11.57 -2.29
N THR A 141 -23.18 -11.27 -2.00
CA THR A 141 -22.07 -12.14 -2.43
C THR A 141 -22.09 -13.50 -1.70
N LYS A 142 -21.68 -14.56 -2.40
CA LYS A 142 -21.62 -15.93 -1.86
C LYS A 142 -20.29 -16.23 -1.12
N TYR A 143 -19.43 -15.25 -0.97
CA TYR A 143 -18.13 -15.37 -0.31
C TYR A 143 -17.99 -14.29 0.76
N THR A 144 -17.17 -14.56 1.75
CA THR A 144 -16.77 -13.59 2.77
C THR A 144 -15.54 -12.84 2.27
N ALA A 145 -15.58 -11.52 2.39
CA ALA A 145 -14.45 -10.66 2.06
C ALA A 145 -14.14 -9.72 3.23
N CYS A 146 -12.90 -9.29 3.29
CA CYS A 146 -12.41 -8.24 4.18
C CYS A 146 -11.58 -7.28 3.35
N GLY A 147 -11.61 -6.00 3.66
CA GLY A 147 -10.86 -5.03 2.86
C GLY A 147 -10.97 -3.62 3.39
N LYS A 148 -10.35 -2.67 2.69
CA LYS A 148 -10.40 -1.26 3.04
C LYS A 148 -10.58 -0.40 1.81
N SER A 149 -11.56 0.48 1.85
CA SER A 149 -11.71 1.54 0.86
C SER A 149 -10.67 2.63 1.05
N GLY A 150 -10.21 3.23 -0.03
CA GLY A 150 -9.29 4.36 -0.03
C GLY A 150 -9.62 5.34 -1.15
N THR A 151 -9.09 6.55 -1.02
CA THR A 151 -9.16 7.57 -2.08
C THR A 151 -7.77 8.16 -2.26
N ALA A 152 -7.21 7.97 -3.46
CA ALA A 152 -5.92 8.57 -3.81
C ALA A 152 -6.14 9.88 -4.54
N GLN A 153 -5.68 10.96 -3.94
CA GLN A 153 -5.75 12.30 -4.53
C GLN A 153 -4.76 12.42 -5.68
N VAL A 154 -5.22 12.91 -6.83
CA VAL A 154 -4.40 13.07 -8.04
C VAL A 154 -3.88 14.49 -8.16
N VAL A 155 -4.69 15.49 -7.81
CA VAL A 155 -4.32 16.90 -7.92
C VAL A 155 -4.39 17.61 -6.57
N SER A 156 -3.48 18.53 -6.34
CA SER A 156 -3.53 19.37 -5.14
C SER A 156 -4.70 20.35 -5.22
N ILE A 157 -5.48 20.43 -4.16
CA ILE A 157 -6.58 21.37 -4.01
C ILE A 157 -6.06 22.58 -3.21
N LYS A 158 -6.37 23.80 -3.66
CA LYS A 158 -6.04 24.99 -2.89
C LYS A 158 -6.76 24.97 -1.54
N GLN A 159 -6.12 25.55 -0.52
CA GLN A 159 -6.54 25.46 0.87
C GLN A 159 -8.03 25.80 1.12
N ASP A 160 -8.57 26.75 0.38
CA ASP A 160 -9.96 27.22 0.54
C ASP A 160 -10.92 26.75 -0.57
N ALA A 161 -10.45 25.84 -1.44
CA ALA A 161 -11.27 25.30 -2.53
C ALA A 161 -11.91 23.95 -2.13
N LYS A 162 -13.19 23.78 -2.50
CA LYS A 162 -13.85 22.50 -2.38
C LYS A 162 -13.55 21.61 -3.57
N TYR A 163 -13.30 20.32 -3.33
CA TYR A 163 -13.16 19.33 -4.39
C TYR A 163 -14.45 19.25 -5.21
N ASN A 164 -14.31 19.38 -6.53
CA ASN A 164 -15.41 19.23 -7.46
C ASN A 164 -14.98 18.34 -8.63
N ALA A 165 -15.31 17.06 -8.55
CA ALA A 165 -14.98 16.08 -9.57
C ALA A 165 -15.56 16.43 -10.96
N GLY A 166 -16.71 17.10 -11.02
CA GLY A 166 -17.37 17.49 -12.27
C GLY A 166 -16.62 18.60 -13.04
N ALA A 167 -15.83 19.41 -12.32
CA ALA A 167 -15.01 20.48 -12.92
C ALA A 167 -13.62 20.00 -13.37
N LEU A 168 -13.24 18.74 -13.04
CA LEU A 168 -11.93 18.18 -13.37
C LEU A 168 -12.03 17.24 -14.58
N LYS A 169 -10.97 17.27 -15.43
CA LYS A 169 -10.77 16.23 -16.44
C LYS A 169 -10.69 14.87 -15.75
N GLU A 170 -11.15 13.80 -16.38
CA GLU A 170 -11.21 12.46 -15.81
C GLU A 170 -9.86 12.01 -15.22
N GLN A 171 -8.78 12.23 -15.95
CA GLN A 171 -7.40 11.91 -15.52
C GLN A 171 -6.91 12.68 -14.27
N HIS A 172 -7.62 13.72 -13.83
CA HIS A 172 -7.30 14.53 -12.65
C HIS A 172 -8.25 14.27 -11.48
N ARG A 173 -9.23 13.38 -11.67
CA ARG A 173 -10.13 12.99 -10.58
C ARG A 173 -9.42 12.05 -9.62
N ASP A 174 -9.86 12.08 -8.37
CA ASP A 174 -9.36 11.17 -7.36
C ASP A 174 -9.65 9.71 -7.73
N ASN A 175 -8.69 8.83 -7.48
CA ASN A 175 -8.87 7.40 -7.71
C ASN A 175 -9.51 6.75 -6.47
N GLY A 176 -10.65 6.09 -6.67
CA GLY A 176 -11.20 5.17 -5.69
C GLY A 176 -10.39 3.86 -5.67
N LEU A 177 -9.96 3.46 -4.48
CA LEU A 177 -9.19 2.23 -4.26
C LEU A 177 -9.96 1.30 -3.32
N PHE A 178 -9.77 0.01 -3.51
CA PHE A 178 -10.21 -1.02 -2.58
C PHE A 178 -9.17 -2.14 -2.55
N VAL A 179 -8.80 -2.58 -1.35
CA VAL A 179 -7.81 -3.65 -1.11
C VAL A 179 -8.37 -4.64 -0.11
#